data_b3a3a84a38d3a926c023ac16002ae288
#
_entry.id   b3a3a84a38d3a926c023ac16002ae288
#
_cell.length_a   1.000
_cell.length_b   1.000
_cell.length_c   1.000
_cell.angle_alpha   90.00
_cell.angle_beta   90.00
_cell.angle_gamma   90.00
#
_symmetry.space_group_name_H-M   'P 1'
#
loop_
_entity.id
_entity.type
_entity.pdbx_description
1 polymer ?
#
loop_
_entity_poly.entity_id
_entity_poly.type
_entity_poly.pdbx_seq_one_letter_code
_entity_poly.pdbx_strand_id
1 'polypeptide(L)'
;MVKERIINLPNFDKKTIHFGYFLGSNTYDFKFEYIPTYYKDLQYKDVAVEQKKGFLVGILADLRINEYFNLRFEPGLFYNQRILQYPEFPEFTRESDLTREIKSTYIHLPLLLKVSTKRINNFRPFIIGGVSTDFNLSSNQKNSDDNASNVFRVYNQSYNYELGLGFDFYLYYFKFSPSIRGIFSVQNELIPDADIESPWTGKILNMFSRGVAVVITFE
;
A
#
# COMPACT_ATOMS: atom_id res chain seq x y z
N MET A 1 -0.91 6.09 -49.01
CA MET A 1 -1.17 7.29 -48.18
C MET A 1 -0.80 6.98 -46.74
N VAL A 2 0.25 7.60 -46.20
CA VAL A 2 0.57 7.51 -44.79
C VAL A 2 -0.45 8.39 -44.09
N LYS A 3 -1.39 7.80 -43.33
CA LYS A 3 -2.33 8.54 -42.50
C LYS A 3 -1.50 9.28 -41.42
N GLU A 4 -1.51 10.61 -41.44
CA GLU A 4 -0.93 11.40 -40.36
C GLU A 4 -1.59 10.95 -39.05
N ARG A 5 -0.76 10.53 -38.08
CA ARG A 5 -1.27 10.09 -36.78
C ARG A 5 -1.65 11.32 -35.95
N ILE A 6 -2.89 11.39 -35.56
CA ILE A 6 -3.41 12.48 -34.71
C ILE A 6 -2.71 12.39 -33.33
N ILE A 7 -2.04 13.47 -32.95
CA ILE A 7 -1.42 13.60 -31.61
C ILE A 7 -2.42 14.34 -30.73
N ASN A 8 -2.97 13.61 -29.76
CA ASN A 8 -3.88 14.18 -28.77
C ASN A 8 -3.11 15.01 -27.74
N LEU A 9 -3.70 16.05 -27.20
CA LEU A 9 -3.10 16.89 -26.13
C LEU A 9 -1.65 17.33 -26.44
N PRO A 10 -1.36 17.97 -27.58
CA PRO A 10 0.01 18.21 -28.04
C PRO A 10 0.82 19.16 -27.14
N ASN A 11 0.16 19.96 -26.31
CA ASN A 11 0.79 20.91 -25.37
C ASN A 11 0.75 20.42 -23.92
N PHE A 12 0.18 19.25 -23.65
CA PHE A 12 0.04 18.73 -22.30
C PHE A 12 1.40 18.63 -21.60
N ASP A 13 2.34 17.92 -22.23
CA ASP A 13 3.68 17.71 -21.65
C ASP A 13 4.55 18.97 -21.55
N LYS A 14 4.11 20.11 -22.06
CA LYS A 14 4.83 21.40 -21.95
C LYS A 14 4.53 22.15 -20.65
N LYS A 15 3.40 21.86 -20.01
CA LYS A 15 3.01 22.48 -18.75
C LYS A 15 3.92 22.02 -17.62
N THR A 16 4.26 22.93 -16.71
CA THR A 16 5.13 22.62 -15.58
C THR A 16 4.42 21.84 -14.49
N ILE A 17 3.14 22.11 -14.24
CA ILE A 17 2.35 21.48 -13.18
C ILE A 17 1.05 20.95 -13.78
N HIS A 18 0.71 19.73 -13.41
CA HIS A 18 -0.57 19.09 -13.69
C HIS A 18 -1.25 18.70 -12.40
N PHE A 19 -2.56 18.73 -12.41
CA PHE A 19 -3.40 18.22 -11.33
C PHE A 19 -4.34 17.17 -11.88
N GLY A 20 -4.72 16.25 -11.03
CA GLY A 20 -5.62 15.19 -11.39
C GLY A 20 -6.16 14.48 -10.15
N TYR A 21 -6.82 13.37 -10.41
CA TYR A 21 -7.32 12.47 -9.37
C TYR A 21 -7.01 11.03 -9.76
N PHE A 22 -7.00 10.18 -8.77
CA PHE A 22 -6.81 8.77 -8.98
C PHE A 22 -7.81 7.95 -8.19
N LEU A 23 -8.05 6.76 -8.68
CA LEU A 23 -8.84 5.73 -8.00
C LEU A 23 -8.21 4.36 -8.30
N GLY A 24 -8.54 3.38 -7.48
CA GLY A 24 -8.00 2.04 -7.71
C GLY A 24 -8.40 1.03 -6.67
N SER A 25 -7.73 -0.11 -6.73
CA SER A 25 -7.90 -1.22 -5.80
C SER A 25 -6.54 -1.62 -5.25
N ASN A 26 -6.53 -2.08 -4.01
CA ASN A 26 -5.33 -2.58 -3.36
C ASN A 26 -5.59 -3.93 -2.68
N THR A 27 -4.51 -4.64 -2.44
CA THR A 27 -4.47 -5.79 -1.54
C THR A 27 -3.22 -5.65 -0.66
N TYR A 28 -3.39 -5.89 0.62
CA TYR A 28 -2.29 -5.81 1.59
C TYR A 28 -2.10 -7.13 2.31
N ASP A 29 -0.86 -7.40 2.65
CA ASP A 29 -0.38 -8.54 3.39
C ASP A 29 0.51 -8.07 4.54
N PHE A 30 0.79 -8.95 5.50
CA PHE A 30 1.83 -8.76 6.49
C PHE A 30 2.99 -9.73 6.29
N LYS A 31 4.20 -9.22 6.40
CA LYS A 31 5.40 -10.02 6.58
C LYS A 31 5.70 -10.07 8.07
N PHE A 32 5.65 -11.26 8.64
CA PHE A 32 6.04 -11.50 10.02
C PHE A 32 7.50 -11.93 10.12
N GLU A 33 8.17 -11.50 11.17
CA GLU A 33 9.45 -12.01 11.61
C GLU A 33 9.28 -12.55 13.01
N TYR A 34 9.57 -13.84 13.19
CA TYR A 34 9.37 -14.54 14.46
C TYR A 34 10.65 -14.59 15.28
N ILE A 35 10.50 -14.80 16.59
CA ILE A 35 11.64 -15.02 17.48
C ILE A 35 12.38 -16.32 17.09
N PRO A 36 13.72 -16.40 17.25
CA PRO A 36 14.50 -17.57 16.79
C PRO A 36 14.09 -18.90 17.43
N THR A 37 13.49 -18.87 18.61
CA THR A 37 12.98 -20.06 19.33
C THR A 37 11.72 -20.62 18.71
N TYR A 38 10.94 -19.83 17.98
CA TYR A 38 9.67 -20.25 17.37
C TYR A 38 9.86 -21.43 16.40
N TYR A 39 10.89 -21.40 15.58
CA TYR A 39 11.17 -22.44 14.59
C TYR A 39 11.82 -23.71 15.15
N LYS A 40 12.23 -23.70 16.42
CA LYS A 40 12.79 -24.91 17.05
C LYS A 40 11.73 -25.94 17.39
N ASP A 41 10.51 -25.48 17.65
CA ASP A 41 9.36 -26.35 17.83
C ASP A 41 8.70 -26.57 16.46
N LEU A 42 9.03 -27.68 15.80
CA LEU A 42 8.54 -28.07 14.47
C LEU A 42 6.99 -28.18 14.37
N GLN A 43 6.29 -27.89 15.46
CA GLN A 43 4.85 -28.01 15.60
C GLN A 43 4.09 -26.71 15.29
N TYR A 44 4.77 -25.56 15.23
CA TYR A 44 4.12 -24.28 15.01
C TYR A 44 4.12 -23.89 13.52
N LYS A 45 2.96 -23.47 13.05
CA LYS A 45 2.75 -22.93 11.71
C LYS A 45 2.74 -21.40 11.78
N ASP A 46 3.21 -20.76 10.72
CA ASP A 46 3.14 -19.31 10.58
C ASP A 46 1.69 -18.80 10.62
N VAL A 47 1.51 -17.57 11.08
CA VAL A 47 0.23 -16.87 11.00
C VAL A 47 -0.10 -16.64 9.53
N ALA A 48 -1.23 -17.16 9.06
CA ALA A 48 -1.68 -16.94 7.70
C ALA A 48 -2.43 -15.61 7.60
N VAL A 49 -2.24 -14.89 6.49
CA VAL A 49 -2.94 -13.63 6.21
C VAL A 49 -3.90 -13.82 5.05
N GLU A 50 -5.18 -13.75 5.33
CA GLU A 50 -6.19 -13.69 4.29
C GLU A 50 -6.36 -12.25 3.83
N GLN A 51 -5.92 -11.98 2.60
CA GLN A 51 -5.96 -10.66 1.99
C GLN A 51 -7.35 -10.38 1.44
N LYS A 52 -7.94 -9.25 1.79
CA LYS A 52 -9.17 -8.76 1.18
C LYS A 52 -8.87 -7.61 0.22
N LYS A 53 -9.70 -7.46 -0.81
CA LYS A 53 -9.60 -6.34 -1.73
C LYS A 53 -10.03 -5.07 -1.04
N GLY A 54 -9.19 -4.05 -1.13
CA GLY A 54 -9.46 -2.70 -0.70
C GLY A 54 -9.62 -1.75 -1.89
N PHE A 55 -9.87 -0.49 -1.59
CA PHE A 55 -9.96 0.58 -2.58
C PHE A 55 -9.07 1.75 -2.18
N LEU A 56 -8.78 2.59 -3.16
CA LEU A 56 -8.02 3.82 -2.98
C LEU A 56 -8.60 4.94 -3.84
N VAL A 57 -8.52 6.16 -3.34
CA VAL A 57 -8.96 7.36 -4.02
C VAL A 57 -8.16 8.55 -3.52
N GLY A 58 -7.83 9.48 -4.40
CA GLY A 58 -7.11 10.68 -4.02
C GLY A 58 -6.95 11.66 -5.16
N ILE A 59 -6.16 12.68 -4.87
CA ILE A 59 -5.78 13.74 -5.81
C ILE A 59 -4.28 13.66 -6.08
N LEU A 60 -3.85 14.27 -7.17
CA LEU A 60 -2.43 14.31 -7.48
C LEU A 60 -2.02 15.72 -7.93
N ALA A 61 -0.78 16.04 -7.62
CA ALA A 61 -0.02 17.11 -8.23
C ALA A 61 1.23 16.51 -8.88
N ASP A 62 1.44 16.77 -10.16
CA ASP A 62 2.55 16.28 -10.97
C ASP A 62 3.39 17.47 -11.42
N LEU A 63 4.59 17.61 -10.88
CA LEU A 63 5.56 18.64 -11.23
C LEU A 63 6.54 18.09 -12.25
N ARG A 64 6.52 18.63 -13.46
CA ARG A 64 7.48 18.31 -14.51
C ARG A 64 8.84 18.93 -14.20
N ILE A 65 9.87 18.10 -13.98
CA ILE A 65 11.26 18.54 -13.84
C ILE A 65 11.91 18.72 -15.22
N ASN A 66 11.74 17.72 -16.10
CA ASN A 66 12.21 17.75 -17.48
C ASN A 66 11.40 16.81 -18.39
N GLU A 67 11.90 16.46 -19.57
CA GLU A 67 11.20 15.58 -20.51
C GLU A 67 11.00 14.15 -20.00
N TYR A 68 11.82 13.70 -19.04
CA TYR A 68 11.84 12.32 -18.58
C TYR A 68 11.40 12.18 -17.12
N PHE A 69 11.56 13.23 -16.30
CA PHE A 69 11.37 13.19 -14.86
C PHE A 69 10.24 14.10 -14.41
N ASN A 70 9.33 13.53 -13.65
CA ASN A 70 8.27 14.25 -12.96
C ASN A 70 8.32 13.89 -11.46
N LEU A 71 8.11 14.89 -10.60
CA LEU A 71 7.88 14.69 -9.17
C LEU A 71 6.38 14.69 -8.92
N ARG A 72 5.87 13.63 -8.28
CA ARG A 72 4.44 13.45 -8.01
C ARG A 72 4.18 13.41 -6.52
N PHE A 73 3.16 14.14 -6.12
CA PHE A 73 2.58 14.07 -4.78
C PHE A 73 1.13 13.62 -4.94
N GLU A 74 0.77 12.48 -4.33
CA GLU A 74 -0.51 11.81 -4.55
C GLU A 74 -1.25 11.52 -3.23
N PRO A 75 -1.64 12.57 -2.47
CA PRO A 75 -2.38 12.35 -1.24
C PRO A 75 -3.72 11.65 -1.50
N GLY A 76 -4.01 10.63 -0.70
CA GLY A 76 -5.22 9.84 -0.88
C GLY A 76 -5.65 9.08 0.35
N LEU A 77 -6.81 8.48 0.24
CA LEU A 77 -7.40 7.61 1.24
C LEU A 77 -7.34 6.18 0.72
N PHE A 78 -6.70 5.30 1.52
CA PHE A 78 -6.52 3.89 1.23
C PHE A 78 -7.26 3.07 2.28
N TYR A 79 -8.24 2.30 1.85
CA TYR A 79 -8.90 1.30 2.68
C TYR A 79 -8.39 -0.09 2.35
N ASN A 80 -8.08 -0.87 3.35
CA ASN A 80 -7.79 -2.29 3.22
C ASN A 80 -8.27 -3.09 4.43
N GLN A 81 -8.39 -4.40 4.21
CA GLN A 81 -8.82 -5.35 5.23
C GLN A 81 -7.99 -6.61 5.12
N ARG A 82 -7.58 -7.15 6.25
CA ARG A 82 -6.81 -8.38 6.38
C ARG A 82 -7.38 -9.19 7.52
N ILE A 83 -7.38 -10.52 7.38
CA ILE A 83 -7.78 -11.43 8.43
C ILE A 83 -6.56 -12.29 8.76
N LEU A 84 -6.06 -12.18 9.98
CA LEU A 84 -5.02 -13.05 10.50
C LEU A 84 -5.66 -14.36 10.94
N GLN A 85 -5.09 -15.46 10.49
CA GLN A 85 -5.49 -16.82 10.88
C GLN A 85 -4.32 -17.43 11.66
N TYR A 86 -4.53 -17.62 12.94
CA TYR A 86 -3.55 -18.21 13.84
C TYR A 86 -3.61 -19.73 13.79
N PRO A 87 -2.48 -20.43 13.94
CA PRO A 87 -2.50 -21.88 14.17
C PRO A 87 -3.18 -22.18 15.50
N GLU A 88 -3.66 -23.43 15.64
CA GLU A 88 -4.24 -23.90 16.88
C GLU A 88 -3.16 -24.01 17.97
N PHE A 89 -3.23 -23.12 18.93
CA PHE A 89 -2.41 -23.18 20.15
C PHE A 89 -3.23 -23.77 21.30
N PRO A 90 -2.59 -24.50 22.24
CA PRO A 90 -3.29 -25.07 23.40
C PRO A 90 -4.02 -24.04 24.28
N GLU A 91 -3.56 -22.78 24.24
CA GLU A 91 -4.12 -21.65 24.97
C GLU A 91 -5.43 -21.13 24.38
N PHE A 92 -5.73 -21.44 23.12
CA PHE A 92 -6.96 -21.03 22.46
C PHE A 92 -8.14 -21.87 22.92
N THR A 93 -9.11 -21.22 23.56
CA THR A 93 -10.29 -21.90 24.11
C THR A 93 -11.54 -21.67 23.27
N ARG A 94 -11.53 -20.66 22.39
CA ARG A 94 -12.65 -20.26 21.55
C ARG A 94 -12.23 -20.19 20.09
N GLU A 95 -13.13 -20.52 19.18
CA GLU A 95 -12.92 -20.41 17.74
C GLU A 95 -12.58 -18.96 17.32
N SER A 96 -13.13 -17.97 18.03
CA SER A 96 -12.81 -16.56 17.85
C SER A 96 -11.35 -16.20 18.15
N ASP A 97 -10.62 -17.03 18.89
CA ASP A 97 -9.22 -16.79 19.24
C ASP A 97 -8.30 -17.06 18.04
N LEU A 98 -8.74 -17.89 17.09
CA LEU A 98 -8.02 -18.27 15.89
C LEU A 98 -7.96 -17.15 14.84
N THR A 99 -8.79 -16.13 14.95
CA THR A 99 -8.87 -15.09 13.90
C THR A 99 -8.80 -13.69 14.47
N ARG A 100 -8.13 -12.78 13.76
CA ARG A 100 -8.14 -11.33 14.04
C ARG A 100 -8.36 -10.57 12.75
N GLU A 101 -9.46 -9.82 12.71
CA GLU A 101 -9.79 -8.94 11.60
C GLU A 101 -9.15 -7.57 11.79
N ILE A 102 -8.36 -7.14 10.79
CA ILE A 102 -7.70 -5.84 10.79
C ILE A 102 -8.24 -5.03 9.61
N LYS A 103 -9.06 -4.05 9.93
CA LYS A 103 -9.55 -3.03 9.00
C LYS A 103 -8.69 -1.78 9.17
N SER A 104 -8.15 -1.28 8.08
CA SER A 104 -7.29 -0.10 8.12
C SER A 104 -7.74 0.91 7.08
N THR A 105 -7.90 2.14 7.53
CA THR A 105 -8.14 3.31 6.68
C THR A 105 -6.96 4.24 6.84
N TYR A 106 -6.17 4.40 5.79
CA TYR A 106 -4.97 5.24 5.81
C TYR A 106 -5.20 6.55 5.08
N ILE A 107 -4.69 7.65 5.65
CA ILE A 107 -4.29 8.81 4.86
C ILE A 107 -2.89 8.51 4.34
N HIS A 108 -2.78 8.31 3.03
CA HIS A 108 -1.55 7.94 2.34
C HIS A 108 -0.96 9.16 1.65
N LEU A 109 0.30 9.49 1.96
CA LEU A 109 0.99 10.69 1.50
C LEU A 109 2.30 10.32 0.81
N PRO A 110 2.29 9.94 -0.47
CA PRO A 110 3.49 9.56 -1.21
C PRO A 110 4.14 10.75 -1.90
N LEU A 111 5.47 10.75 -1.91
CA LEU A 111 6.29 11.60 -2.76
C LEU A 111 7.07 10.70 -3.72
N LEU A 112 6.73 10.76 -5.00
CA LEU A 112 7.16 9.81 -6.01
C LEU A 112 7.91 10.49 -7.16
N LEU A 113 8.99 9.89 -7.61
CA LEU A 113 9.67 10.25 -8.85
C LEU A 113 9.14 9.35 -9.96
N LYS A 114 8.53 9.96 -10.96
CA LYS A 114 8.08 9.30 -12.18
C LYS A 114 9.14 9.47 -13.27
N VAL A 115 9.63 8.39 -13.82
CA VAL A 115 10.61 8.36 -14.92
C VAL A 115 9.93 7.79 -16.14
N SER A 116 9.84 8.57 -17.20
CA SER A 116 9.09 8.23 -18.41
C SER A 116 9.99 8.23 -19.64
N THR A 117 9.63 7.45 -20.64
CA THR A 117 10.29 7.52 -21.96
C THR A 117 9.83 8.77 -22.72
N LYS A 118 10.37 8.99 -23.93
CA LYS A 118 9.76 9.92 -24.87
C LYS A 118 8.39 9.41 -25.28
N ARG A 119 7.47 10.34 -25.49
CA ARG A 119 6.12 10.03 -25.97
C ARG A 119 6.14 9.45 -27.37
N ILE A 120 5.49 8.31 -27.55
CA ILE A 120 5.32 7.63 -28.83
C ILE A 120 3.86 7.82 -29.26
N ASN A 121 3.58 8.81 -30.09
CA ASN A 121 2.23 9.23 -30.47
C ASN A 121 1.36 9.59 -29.23
N ASN A 122 0.42 8.73 -28.87
CA ASN A 122 -0.49 8.91 -27.74
C ASN A 122 -0.22 7.94 -26.58
N PHE A 123 1.00 7.42 -26.50
CA PHE A 123 1.41 6.42 -25.52
C PHE A 123 2.78 6.77 -24.94
N ARG A 124 2.95 6.56 -23.62
CA ARG A 124 4.20 6.83 -22.91
C ARG A 124 4.35 5.89 -21.72
N PRO A 125 5.22 4.89 -21.77
CA PRO A 125 5.52 4.04 -20.61
C PRO A 125 6.33 4.80 -19.55
N PHE A 126 6.12 4.45 -18.28
CA PHE A 126 6.88 5.01 -17.17
C PHE A 126 7.11 3.98 -16.07
N ILE A 127 8.12 4.25 -15.27
CA ILE A 127 8.34 3.67 -13.95
C ILE A 127 8.15 4.76 -12.91
N ILE A 128 7.76 4.38 -11.71
CA ILE A 128 7.54 5.30 -10.60
C ILE A 128 8.11 4.70 -9.34
N GLY A 129 8.74 5.51 -8.51
CA GLY A 129 9.26 5.06 -7.24
C GLY A 129 9.47 6.21 -6.28
N GLY A 130 9.44 5.94 -4.99
CA GLY A 130 9.62 6.95 -3.97
C GLY A 130 9.31 6.45 -2.58
N VAL A 131 8.93 7.39 -1.72
CA VAL A 131 8.63 7.15 -0.31
C VAL A 131 7.25 7.66 0.02
N SER A 132 6.61 7.03 1.01
CA SER A 132 5.32 7.48 1.53
C SER A 132 5.25 7.38 3.04
N THR A 133 4.36 8.15 3.62
CA THR A 133 3.95 8.02 5.01
C THR A 133 2.45 7.77 5.07
N ASP A 134 2.06 6.84 5.94
CA ASP A 134 0.68 6.47 6.18
C ASP A 134 0.26 6.86 7.58
N PHE A 135 -0.94 7.44 7.68
CA PHE A 135 -1.61 7.68 8.96
C PHE A 135 -2.86 6.82 9.05
N ASN A 136 -2.82 5.81 9.90
CA ASN A 136 -3.92 4.87 10.11
C ASN A 136 -5.00 5.48 11.00
N LEU A 137 -6.12 5.84 10.42
CA LEU A 137 -7.27 6.41 11.13
C LEU A 137 -8.04 5.38 11.97
N SER A 138 -7.86 4.10 11.66
CA SER A 138 -8.52 2.98 12.34
C SER A 138 -7.57 2.27 13.32
N SER A 139 -6.46 2.90 13.68
CA SER A 139 -5.48 2.32 14.61
C SER A 139 -6.02 2.22 16.03
N ASN A 140 -5.81 1.06 16.64
CA ASN A 140 -6.10 0.81 18.06
C ASN A 140 -4.89 1.09 18.97
N GLN A 141 -3.92 1.89 18.53
CA GLN A 141 -2.67 2.15 19.26
C GLN A 141 -2.88 2.62 20.70
N LYS A 142 -3.90 3.46 20.92
CA LYS A 142 -4.20 4.05 22.23
C LYS A 142 -5.14 3.21 23.08
N ASN A 143 -5.62 2.07 22.57
CA ASN A 143 -6.49 1.20 23.34
C ASN A 143 -5.64 0.44 24.38
N SER A 144 -6.15 0.36 25.62
CA SER A 144 -5.55 -0.46 26.68
C SER A 144 -5.83 -1.95 26.51
N ASP A 145 -6.93 -2.28 25.77
CA ASP A 145 -7.29 -3.66 25.47
C ASP A 145 -6.37 -4.22 24.38
N ASP A 146 -6.18 -5.52 24.41
CA ASP A 146 -5.29 -6.25 23.49
C ASP A 146 -5.98 -7.47 22.87
N ASN A 147 -5.23 -8.41 22.32
CA ASN A 147 -5.77 -9.60 21.66
C ASN A 147 -6.59 -10.50 22.58
N ALA A 148 -6.38 -10.48 23.89
CA ALA A 148 -7.22 -11.20 24.85
C ALA A 148 -8.66 -10.65 24.85
N SER A 149 -8.83 -9.36 24.55
CA SER A 149 -10.11 -8.67 24.37
C SER A 149 -10.53 -8.55 22.89
N ASN A 150 -9.92 -9.32 21.99
CA ASN A 150 -10.13 -9.29 20.53
C ASN A 150 -9.71 -7.96 19.86
N VAL A 151 -8.77 -7.22 20.43
CA VAL A 151 -8.26 -5.97 19.89
C VAL A 151 -6.83 -6.17 19.38
N PHE A 152 -6.63 -6.11 18.05
CA PHE A 152 -5.30 -6.12 17.45
C PHE A 152 -4.78 -4.69 17.34
N ARG A 153 -3.59 -4.43 17.91
CA ARG A 153 -2.99 -3.10 17.96
C ARG A 153 -1.87 -2.95 16.94
N VAL A 154 -1.95 -1.84 16.19
CA VAL A 154 -0.91 -1.44 15.24
C VAL A 154 -0.56 0.02 15.45
N TYR A 155 0.68 0.42 15.12
CA TYR A 155 1.04 1.84 15.16
C TYR A 155 0.18 2.64 14.17
N ASN A 156 -0.12 3.89 14.54
CA ASN A 156 -0.93 4.78 13.73
C ASN A 156 -0.17 5.41 12.57
N GLN A 157 1.15 5.41 12.61
CA GLN A 157 2.01 5.96 11.56
C GLN A 157 2.98 4.91 11.06
N SER A 158 3.14 4.83 9.75
CA SER A 158 4.14 3.99 9.09
C SER A 158 4.82 4.73 7.94
N TYR A 159 6.04 4.28 7.61
CA TYR A 159 6.83 4.79 6.49
C TYR A 159 7.05 3.66 5.50
N ASN A 160 6.89 3.98 4.22
CA ASN A 160 7.00 2.99 3.17
C ASN A 160 7.91 3.48 2.05
N TYR A 161 8.43 2.54 1.27
CA TYR A 161 8.92 2.80 -0.07
C TYR A 161 7.96 2.19 -1.11
N GLU A 162 7.92 2.80 -2.28
CA GLU A 162 7.05 2.39 -3.36
C GLU A 162 7.83 2.23 -4.65
N LEU A 163 7.44 1.21 -5.41
CA LEU A 163 7.93 0.98 -6.75
C LEU A 163 6.78 0.54 -7.64
N GLY A 164 6.74 1.06 -8.85
CA GLY A 164 5.68 0.71 -9.79
C GLY A 164 6.05 0.99 -11.23
N LEU A 165 5.17 0.56 -12.09
CA LEU A 165 5.25 0.81 -13.51
C LEU A 165 3.85 1.08 -14.07
N GLY A 166 3.77 1.81 -15.16
CA GLY A 166 2.52 2.16 -15.78
C GLY A 166 2.68 2.76 -17.17
N PHE A 167 1.58 3.21 -17.70
CA PHE A 167 1.49 3.75 -19.04
C PHE A 167 0.63 5.00 -19.04
N ASP A 168 1.08 6.06 -19.72
CA ASP A 168 0.27 7.23 -20.02
C ASP A 168 -0.37 7.05 -21.40
N PHE A 169 -1.69 7.11 -21.45
CA PHE A 169 -2.48 7.18 -22.69
C PHE A 169 -3.07 8.59 -22.82
N TYR A 170 -2.71 9.27 -23.89
CA TYR A 170 -3.21 10.61 -24.18
C TYR A 170 -4.50 10.48 -24.99
N LEU A 171 -5.63 10.57 -24.30
CA LEU A 171 -6.95 10.57 -24.91
C LEU A 171 -7.29 11.97 -25.44
N TYR A 172 -8.48 12.13 -25.98
CA TYR A 172 -8.84 13.39 -26.65
C TYR A 172 -8.89 14.58 -25.68
N TYR A 173 -9.38 14.36 -24.45
CA TYR A 173 -9.63 15.41 -23.47
C TYR A 173 -8.78 15.30 -22.20
N PHE A 174 -8.24 14.14 -21.91
CA PHE A 174 -7.48 13.90 -20.68
C PHE A 174 -6.41 12.83 -20.88
N LYS A 175 -5.44 12.80 -19.97
CA LYS A 175 -4.45 11.74 -19.88
C LYS A 175 -4.95 10.68 -18.92
N PHE A 176 -4.95 9.44 -19.37
CA PHE A 176 -5.35 8.23 -18.64
C PHE A 176 -4.10 7.40 -18.32
N SER A 177 -3.82 7.18 -17.05
CA SER A 177 -2.55 6.56 -16.64
C SER A 177 -2.79 5.39 -15.67
N PRO A 178 -3.02 4.16 -16.18
CA PRO A 178 -3.02 2.96 -15.36
C PRO A 178 -1.60 2.60 -14.92
N SER A 179 -1.48 2.17 -13.65
CA SER A 179 -0.23 1.71 -13.07
C SER A 179 -0.47 0.61 -12.04
N ILE A 180 0.56 -0.21 -11.84
CA ILE A 180 0.64 -1.17 -10.74
C ILE A 180 1.82 -0.75 -9.85
N ARG A 181 1.61 -0.80 -8.53
CA ARG A 181 2.59 -0.37 -7.53
C ARG A 181 2.71 -1.39 -6.42
N GLY A 182 3.94 -1.67 -6.00
CA GLY A 182 4.23 -2.33 -4.73
C GLY A 182 4.52 -1.28 -3.67
N ILE A 183 3.96 -1.46 -2.49
CA ILE A 183 4.10 -0.58 -1.32
C ILE A 183 4.63 -1.44 -0.18
N PHE A 184 5.75 -1.04 0.43
CA PHE A 184 6.44 -1.84 1.41
C PHE A 184 6.83 -1.01 2.62
N SER A 185 6.33 -1.39 3.80
CA SER A 185 6.69 -0.75 5.05
C SER A 185 8.14 -1.03 5.43
N VAL A 186 8.82 -0.03 5.95
CA VAL A 186 10.20 -0.13 6.49
C VAL A 186 10.23 -0.14 8.01
N GLN A 187 9.09 0.05 8.65
CA GLN A 187 8.95 0.14 10.10
C GLN A 187 8.15 -1.03 10.64
N ASN A 188 8.52 -1.52 11.83
CA ASN A 188 7.68 -2.47 12.56
C ASN A 188 6.35 -1.79 12.94
N GLU A 189 5.24 -2.41 12.53
CA GLU A 189 3.89 -1.88 12.77
C GLU A 189 3.19 -2.57 13.95
N LEU A 190 3.78 -3.63 14.52
CA LEU A 190 3.19 -4.39 15.62
C LEU A 190 3.34 -3.64 16.95
N ILE A 191 2.25 -3.52 17.68
CA ILE A 191 2.26 -3.21 19.09
C ILE A 191 1.99 -4.52 19.84
N PRO A 192 2.99 -5.05 20.58
CA PRO A 192 2.83 -6.31 21.29
C PRO A 192 1.76 -6.21 22.39
N ASP A 193 1.20 -7.35 22.77
CA ASP A 193 0.30 -7.46 23.91
C ASP A 193 1.02 -7.16 25.21
N ALA A 194 0.26 -6.85 26.25
CA ALA A 194 0.81 -6.59 27.58
C ALA A 194 1.44 -7.86 28.19
N ASP A 195 0.91 -9.03 27.85
CA ASP A 195 1.49 -10.32 28.21
C ASP A 195 2.55 -10.73 27.18
N ILE A 196 3.78 -10.90 27.62
CA ILE A 196 4.94 -11.33 26.81
C ILE A 196 4.72 -12.76 26.26
N GLU A 197 4.01 -13.61 26.98
CA GLU A 197 3.69 -14.98 26.57
C GLU A 197 2.43 -15.07 25.71
N SER A 198 1.85 -13.92 25.31
CA SER A 198 0.64 -13.88 24.48
C SER A 198 0.76 -14.82 23.27
N PRO A 199 -0.22 -15.71 23.04
CA PRO A 199 -0.21 -16.60 21.88
C PRO A 199 -0.38 -15.87 20.55
N TRP A 200 -0.86 -14.61 20.54
CA TRP A 200 -1.07 -13.82 19.34
C TRP A 200 0.17 -13.02 18.93
N THR A 201 0.87 -12.40 19.87
CA THR A 201 1.98 -11.49 19.57
C THR A 201 3.30 -11.90 20.21
N GLY A 202 3.29 -12.72 21.26
CA GLY A 202 4.51 -13.05 22.03
C GLY A 202 5.59 -13.81 21.23
N LYS A 203 5.22 -14.41 20.09
CA LYS A 203 6.16 -15.11 19.18
C LYS A 203 6.59 -14.27 17.98
N ILE A 204 5.99 -13.09 17.77
CA ILE A 204 6.26 -12.19 16.64
C ILE A 204 7.23 -11.11 17.09
N LEU A 205 8.39 -11.03 16.44
CA LEU A 205 9.38 -9.99 16.68
C LEU A 205 9.04 -8.70 15.95
N ASN A 206 8.75 -8.81 14.65
CA ASN A 206 8.41 -7.68 13.79
C ASN A 206 7.27 -8.04 12.84
N MET A 207 6.52 -7.02 12.44
CA MET A 207 5.45 -7.11 11.46
C MET A 207 5.54 -5.92 10.51
N PHE A 208 5.61 -6.20 9.21
CA PHE A 208 5.70 -5.19 8.15
C PHE A 208 4.54 -5.34 7.18
N SER A 209 3.88 -4.24 6.85
CA SER A 209 2.90 -4.23 5.76
C SER A 209 3.59 -4.29 4.40
N ARG A 210 3.03 -5.06 3.50
CA ARG A 210 3.37 -5.07 2.09
C ARG A 210 2.08 -5.11 1.28
N GLY A 211 2.01 -4.31 0.22
CA GLY A 211 0.81 -4.21 -0.57
C GLY A 211 1.08 -4.10 -2.06
N VAL A 212 0.07 -4.44 -2.83
CA VAL A 212 0.02 -4.19 -4.26
C VAL A 212 -1.22 -3.35 -4.55
N ALA A 213 -1.03 -2.27 -5.28
CA ALA A 213 -2.09 -1.37 -5.71
C ALA A 213 -2.16 -1.27 -7.23
N VAL A 214 -3.36 -1.35 -7.77
CA VAL A 214 -3.66 -0.99 -9.16
C VAL A 214 -4.31 0.39 -9.12
N VAL A 215 -3.64 1.36 -9.72
CA VAL A 215 -4.00 2.78 -9.66
C VAL A 215 -4.33 3.27 -11.05
N ILE A 216 -5.43 3.94 -11.21
CA ILE A 216 -5.86 4.60 -12.43
C ILE A 216 -5.90 6.09 -12.17
N THR A 217 -5.08 6.84 -12.90
CA THR A 217 -4.95 8.29 -12.76
C THR A 217 -5.55 9.01 -13.97
N PHE A 218 -6.21 10.13 -13.70
CA PHE A 218 -6.80 11.03 -14.69
C PHE A 218 -6.23 12.44 -14.50
N GLU A 219 -5.63 12.99 -15.54
CA GLU A 219 -5.01 14.31 -15.58
C GLU A 219 -5.48 15.14 -16.79
#